data_d63b3b0b020d384d5457924bba16f9c2
#
_entry.id   d63b3b0b020d384d5457924bba16f9c2
#
_cell.length_a   1.000
_cell.length_b   1.000
_cell.length_c   1.000
_cell.angle_alpha   90.00
_cell.angle_beta   90.00
_cell.angle_gamma   90.00
#
_symmetry.space_group_name_H-M   'P 1'
#
loop_
_entity.id
_entity.type
_entity.pdbx_description
1 polymer ?
#
loop_
_entity_poly.entity_id
_entity_poly.type
_entity_poly.pdbx_seq_one_letter_code
_entity_poly.pdbx_strand_id
1 'polypeptide(L)'
;MARLPERSKLEKRQTGERVTREKDMPNLYVALAHYPVVNKRGEIIASAVTNLDLHDISRAAKTYGVKSFYIVTPLSDQKALVQKIIAHWTDGAGGLYNPARRSALELIRINDSIGDVSEDIRSIEGKYPKTVVTCARKCPAGVSYDKFRNIIKAKNGIPHLLIFGTAWGLSDAFISEADYVLEPITGTTDYNHLSVRSAAAIILDRLLGKEK
;
A
#
# COMPACT_ATOMS: atom_id res chain seq x y z
N MET A 1 4.35 10.03 54.54
CA MET A 1 4.74 8.94 53.63
C MET A 1 3.67 8.79 52.59
N ALA A 2 3.86 9.39 51.40
CA ALA A 2 2.91 9.28 50.28
C ALA A 2 3.38 8.13 49.35
N ARG A 3 2.51 7.16 49.11
CA ARG A 3 2.76 6.04 48.18
C ARG A 3 2.73 6.56 46.74
N LEU A 4 3.80 6.33 46.00
CA LEU A 4 3.86 6.53 44.55
C LEU A 4 2.93 5.52 43.85
N PRO A 5 2.09 5.94 42.89
CA PRO A 5 1.18 5.02 42.19
C PRO A 5 1.89 4.23 41.08
N GLU A 6 1.50 3.00 41.03
CA GLU A 6 1.77 1.92 40.07
C GLU A 6 2.02 2.31 38.59
N ARG A 7 3.24 2.65 38.24
CA ARG A 7 3.68 2.75 36.81
C ARG A 7 3.65 1.41 36.07
N SER A 8 3.78 0.30 36.80
CA SER A 8 3.91 -1.04 36.16
C SER A 8 2.64 -1.60 35.51
N LYS A 9 1.45 -1.20 35.92
CA LYS A 9 0.18 -1.69 35.35
C LYS A 9 -0.22 -0.96 34.05
N LEU A 10 0.14 0.31 33.93
CA LEU A 10 -0.10 1.09 32.70
C LEU A 10 0.81 0.65 31.55
N GLU A 11 2.09 0.39 31.82
CA GLU A 11 3.04 -0.10 30.82
C GLU A 11 2.69 -1.51 30.33
N LYS A 12 2.24 -2.41 31.22
CA LYS A 12 1.80 -3.77 30.84
C LYS A 12 0.50 -3.77 30.04
N ARG A 13 -0.42 -2.84 30.28
CA ARG A 13 -1.62 -2.68 29.45
C ARG A 13 -1.28 -2.14 28.05
N GLN A 14 -0.42 -1.13 27.96
CA GLN A 14 -0.01 -0.57 26.67
C GLN A 14 0.80 -1.55 25.82
N THR A 15 1.67 -2.38 26.42
CA THR A 15 2.38 -3.45 25.70
C THR A 15 1.45 -4.58 25.28
N GLY A 16 0.49 -4.99 26.12
CA GLY A 16 -0.49 -6.02 25.77
C GLY A 16 -1.44 -5.59 24.63
N GLU A 17 -1.91 -4.34 24.65
CA GLU A 17 -2.74 -3.77 23.56
C GLU A 17 -1.96 -3.57 22.25
N ARG A 18 -0.65 -3.29 22.33
CA ARG A 18 0.21 -3.16 21.15
C ARG A 18 0.46 -4.51 20.47
N VAL A 19 0.74 -5.54 21.25
CA VAL A 19 0.98 -6.92 20.75
C VAL A 19 -0.31 -7.55 20.19
N THR A 20 -1.48 -7.28 20.76
CA THR A 20 -2.76 -7.74 20.21
C THR A 20 -3.13 -7.02 18.91
N ARG A 21 -2.81 -5.72 18.78
CA ARG A 21 -3.04 -4.96 17.54
C ARG A 21 -2.16 -5.43 16.38
N GLU A 22 -0.91 -5.82 16.61
CA GLU A 22 -0.03 -6.35 15.55
C GLU A 22 -0.50 -7.71 15.01
N LYS A 23 -1.07 -8.57 15.86
CA LYS A 23 -1.62 -9.87 15.44
C LYS A 23 -2.90 -9.77 14.59
N ASP A 24 -3.59 -8.64 14.65
CA ASP A 24 -4.83 -8.41 13.91
C ASP A 24 -4.64 -7.55 12.64
N MET A 25 -3.42 -7.08 12.37
CA MET A 25 -3.14 -6.34 11.14
C MET A 25 -3.22 -7.27 9.92
N PRO A 26 -3.80 -6.77 8.81
CA PRO A 26 -3.87 -7.54 7.57
C PRO A 26 -2.46 -7.79 7.03
N ASN A 27 -2.22 -9.00 6.50
CA ASN A 27 -0.96 -9.31 5.84
C ASN A 27 -0.97 -8.74 4.41
N LEU A 28 -1.06 -7.41 4.32
CA LEU A 28 -1.21 -6.65 3.09
C LEU A 28 -0.09 -5.61 2.95
N TYR A 29 0.46 -5.58 1.76
CA TYR A 29 1.45 -4.63 1.26
C TYR A 29 0.85 -3.88 0.07
N VAL A 30 1.27 -2.66 -0.15
CA VAL A 30 0.83 -1.84 -1.29
C VAL A 30 2.04 -1.47 -2.13
N ALA A 31 1.93 -1.56 -3.45
CA ALA A 31 2.90 -1.02 -4.39
C ALA A 31 2.25 -0.03 -5.35
N LEU A 32 2.95 1.06 -5.62
CA LEU A 32 2.64 1.99 -6.70
C LEU A 32 3.71 1.85 -7.77
N ALA A 33 3.33 1.22 -8.88
CA ALA A 33 4.22 1.01 -10.01
C ALA A 33 4.29 2.27 -10.87
N HIS A 34 5.49 2.83 -10.97
CA HIS A 34 5.86 3.84 -11.94
C HIS A 34 6.55 3.21 -13.15
N TYR A 35 6.93 1.92 -13.04
CA TYR A 35 7.46 1.07 -14.08
C TYR A 35 7.25 -0.42 -13.72
N PRO A 36 6.88 -1.27 -14.65
CA PRO A 36 6.41 -0.95 -16.01
C PRO A 36 4.94 -0.51 -15.97
N VAL A 37 4.65 0.61 -16.61
CA VAL A 37 3.28 1.09 -16.86
C VAL A 37 3.10 1.42 -18.34
N VAL A 38 1.87 1.59 -18.79
CA VAL A 38 1.61 1.89 -20.19
C VAL A 38 1.19 3.34 -20.41
N ASN A 39 1.48 3.85 -21.61
CA ASN A 39 0.96 5.13 -22.09
C ASN A 39 -0.38 4.93 -22.84
N LYS A 40 -0.93 6.01 -23.41
CA LYS A 40 -2.17 5.99 -24.20
C LYS A 40 -2.15 5.03 -25.40
N ARG A 41 -0.94 4.72 -25.92
CA ARG A 41 -0.74 3.82 -27.08
C ARG A 41 -0.50 2.37 -26.66
N GLY A 42 -0.49 2.07 -25.34
CA GLY A 42 -0.15 0.74 -24.83
C GLY A 42 1.35 0.45 -24.76
N GLU A 43 2.21 1.43 -25.06
CA GLU A 43 3.67 1.27 -25.00
C GLU A 43 4.12 1.31 -23.52
N ILE A 44 5.06 0.44 -23.15
CA ILE A 44 5.64 0.40 -21.80
C ILE A 44 6.51 1.64 -21.59
N ILE A 45 6.22 2.36 -20.54
CA ILE A 45 6.93 3.56 -20.12
C ILE A 45 7.24 3.55 -18.63
N ALA A 46 8.15 4.43 -18.20
CA ALA A 46 8.26 4.85 -16.81
C ALA A 46 7.54 6.19 -16.63
N SER A 47 6.77 6.33 -15.57
CA SER A 47 6.11 7.59 -15.17
C SER A 47 6.87 8.29 -14.06
N ALA A 48 6.67 9.60 -13.94
CA ALA A 48 7.23 10.38 -12.85
C ALA A 48 6.49 10.11 -11.52
N VAL A 49 7.24 10.12 -10.43
CA VAL A 49 6.67 10.10 -9.07
C VAL A 49 6.13 11.48 -8.73
N THR A 50 4.97 11.54 -8.08
CA THR A 50 4.42 12.79 -7.58
C THR A 50 4.42 12.84 -6.05
N ASN A 51 4.70 14.02 -5.50
CA ASN A 51 4.66 14.24 -4.05
C ASN A 51 3.28 13.91 -3.45
N LEU A 52 2.21 14.18 -4.19
CA LEU A 52 0.84 13.90 -3.76
C LEU A 52 0.60 12.40 -3.57
N ASP A 53 1.10 11.56 -4.48
CA ASP A 53 0.93 10.11 -4.39
C ASP A 53 1.61 9.56 -3.15
N LEU A 54 2.83 10.02 -2.85
CA LEU A 54 3.57 9.61 -1.66
C LEU A 54 2.80 9.92 -0.38
N HIS A 55 2.29 11.15 -0.26
CA HIS A 55 1.60 11.58 0.94
C HIS A 55 0.22 10.92 1.13
N ASP A 56 -0.59 10.90 0.08
CA ASP A 56 -1.97 10.46 0.21
C ASP A 56 -2.07 8.95 0.35
N ILE A 57 -1.29 8.20 -0.45
CA ILE A 57 -1.32 6.73 -0.38
C ILE A 57 -0.67 6.24 0.92
N SER A 58 0.45 6.83 1.38
CA SER A 58 1.06 6.42 2.65
C SER A 58 0.13 6.66 3.84
N ARG A 59 -0.61 7.77 3.85
CA ARG A 59 -1.58 8.07 4.91
C ARG A 59 -2.77 7.12 4.87
N ALA A 60 -3.31 6.81 3.69
CA ALA A 60 -4.34 5.79 3.53
C ALA A 60 -3.81 4.42 3.99
N ALA A 61 -2.63 4.00 3.53
CA ALA A 61 -1.98 2.76 3.93
C ALA A 61 -1.81 2.67 5.46
N LYS A 62 -1.34 3.74 6.10
CA LYS A 62 -1.19 3.80 7.56
C LYS A 62 -2.53 3.69 8.29
N THR A 63 -3.56 4.36 7.78
CA THR A 63 -4.92 4.34 8.37
C THR A 63 -5.49 2.93 8.40
N TYR A 64 -5.28 2.16 7.32
CA TYR A 64 -5.82 0.80 7.19
C TYR A 64 -4.87 -0.31 7.64
N GLY A 65 -3.72 0.02 8.24
CA GLY A 65 -2.81 -0.97 8.79
C GLY A 65 -2.03 -1.77 7.76
N VAL A 66 -1.76 -1.20 6.58
CA VAL A 66 -0.86 -1.78 5.57
C VAL A 66 0.56 -1.85 6.13
N LYS A 67 1.27 -2.94 5.92
CA LYS A 67 2.60 -3.18 6.49
C LYS A 67 3.70 -2.31 5.88
N SER A 68 3.70 -2.16 4.55
CA SER A 68 4.61 -1.25 3.84
C SER A 68 3.97 -0.75 2.54
N PHE A 69 4.42 0.42 2.09
CA PHE A 69 4.06 1.02 0.82
C PHE A 69 5.29 1.15 -0.06
N TYR A 70 5.31 0.45 -1.18
CA TYR A 70 6.43 0.40 -2.11
C TYR A 70 6.24 1.36 -3.28
N ILE A 71 7.25 2.18 -3.54
CA ILE A 71 7.38 2.97 -4.77
C ILE A 71 8.30 2.18 -5.70
N VAL A 72 7.78 1.80 -6.86
CA VAL A 72 8.50 0.95 -7.81
C VAL A 72 8.91 1.76 -9.02
N THR A 73 10.20 2.03 -9.15
CA THR A 73 10.80 2.77 -10.26
C THR A 73 12.28 2.44 -10.42
N PRO A 74 12.78 2.11 -11.62
CA PRO A 74 14.22 1.91 -11.86
C PRO A 74 14.99 3.22 -12.03
N LEU A 75 14.28 4.38 -12.18
CA LEU A 75 14.89 5.66 -12.47
C LEU A 75 15.57 6.26 -11.24
N SER A 76 16.88 6.45 -11.30
CA SER A 76 17.71 6.93 -10.19
C SER A 76 17.33 8.32 -9.68
N ASP A 77 16.97 9.24 -10.59
CA ASP A 77 16.50 10.58 -10.24
C ASP A 77 15.15 10.56 -9.51
N GLN A 78 14.23 9.68 -9.91
CA GLN A 78 12.96 9.49 -9.22
C GLN A 78 13.16 8.88 -7.84
N LYS A 79 14.05 7.90 -7.70
CA LYS A 79 14.42 7.33 -6.39
C LYS A 79 15.02 8.41 -5.47
N ALA A 80 15.94 9.23 -6.00
CA ALA A 80 16.55 10.32 -5.24
C ALA A 80 15.50 11.38 -4.81
N LEU A 81 14.53 11.69 -5.65
CA LEU A 81 13.42 12.58 -5.30
C LEU A 81 12.59 12.01 -4.14
N VAL A 82 12.18 10.75 -4.22
CA VAL A 82 11.41 10.07 -3.17
C VAL A 82 12.18 10.06 -1.86
N GLN A 83 13.48 9.70 -1.89
CA GLN A 83 14.34 9.69 -0.71
C GLN A 83 14.43 11.07 -0.03
N LYS A 84 14.59 12.16 -0.81
CA LYS A 84 14.59 13.52 -0.28
C LYS A 84 13.28 13.90 0.39
N ILE A 85 12.14 13.51 -0.21
CA ILE A 85 10.83 13.77 0.37
C ILE A 85 10.66 12.99 1.68
N ILE A 86 11.01 11.71 1.70
CA ILE A 86 10.93 10.89 2.92
C ILE A 86 11.80 11.51 4.01
N ALA A 87 13.09 11.77 3.73
CA ALA A 87 14.02 12.32 4.71
C ALA A 87 13.56 13.66 5.30
N HIS A 88 12.92 14.53 4.51
CA HIS A 88 12.34 15.78 5.01
C HIS A 88 11.32 15.51 6.13
N TRP A 89 10.52 14.46 6.01
CA TRP A 89 9.46 14.12 6.95
C TRP A 89 9.89 13.16 8.06
N THR A 90 10.89 12.31 7.84
CA THR A 90 11.36 11.35 8.86
C THR A 90 12.47 11.91 9.72
N ASP A 91 13.43 12.60 9.12
CA ASP A 91 14.65 13.06 9.77
C ASP A 91 14.69 14.59 9.92
N GLY A 92 13.92 15.31 9.11
CA GLY A 92 13.88 16.76 9.06
C GLY A 92 12.82 17.41 9.94
N ALA A 93 12.73 18.75 9.84
CA ALA A 93 11.80 19.59 10.60
C ALA A 93 10.32 19.23 10.37
N GLY A 94 9.98 18.71 9.19
CA GLY A 94 8.61 18.29 8.85
C GLY A 94 8.06 17.22 9.80
N GLY A 95 8.89 16.27 10.20
CA GLY A 95 8.51 15.21 11.14
C GLY A 95 8.26 15.69 12.56
N LEU A 96 8.97 16.70 13.00
CA LEU A 96 8.74 17.35 14.29
C LEU A 96 7.42 18.13 14.30
N TYR A 97 7.13 18.82 13.19
CA TYR A 97 5.90 19.59 13.04
C TYR A 97 4.65 18.71 12.92
N ASN A 98 4.75 17.56 12.23
CA ASN A 98 3.62 16.65 12.03
C ASN A 98 4.01 15.18 12.22
N PRO A 99 4.04 14.68 13.47
CA PRO A 99 4.40 13.29 13.78
C PRO A 99 3.50 12.24 13.12
N ALA A 100 2.22 12.55 12.92
CA ALA A 100 1.29 11.63 12.24
C ALA A 100 1.66 11.44 10.76
N ARG A 101 2.09 12.51 10.08
CA ARG A 101 2.58 12.44 8.70
C ARG A 101 3.90 11.70 8.63
N ARG A 102 4.83 11.97 9.55
CA ARG A 102 6.08 11.22 9.69
C ARG A 102 5.80 9.73 9.72
N SER A 103 4.95 9.28 10.66
CA SER A 103 4.67 7.84 10.82
C SER A 103 4.01 7.19 9.60
N ALA A 104 3.34 7.96 8.75
CA ALA A 104 2.79 7.45 7.50
C ALA A 104 3.89 7.29 6.42
N LEU A 105 4.79 8.27 6.28
CA LEU A 105 5.85 8.22 5.28
C LEU A 105 6.94 7.20 5.64
N GLU A 106 7.10 6.84 6.92
CA GLU A 106 7.97 5.73 7.37
C GLU A 106 7.55 4.36 6.79
N LEU A 107 6.32 4.23 6.26
CA LEU A 107 5.89 3.02 5.55
C LEU A 107 6.51 2.88 4.16
N ILE A 108 7.04 3.98 3.58
CA ILE A 108 7.49 3.99 2.20
C ILE A 108 8.83 3.27 2.07
N ARG A 109 8.89 2.35 1.10
CA ARG A 109 10.10 1.68 0.63
C ARG A 109 10.24 1.90 -0.87
N ILE A 110 11.45 1.82 -1.40
CA ILE A 110 11.76 2.09 -2.80
C ILE A 110 12.45 0.87 -3.38
N ASN A 111 11.91 0.34 -4.48
CA ASN A 111 12.47 -0.80 -5.20
C ASN A 111 12.49 -0.53 -6.71
N ASP A 112 13.35 -1.22 -7.42
CA ASP A 112 13.53 -1.05 -8.86
C ASP A 112 12.44 -1.77 -9.66
N SER A 113 11.96 -2.92 -9.15
CA SER A 113 10.96 -3.76 -9.81
C SER A 113 9.97 -4.38 -8.82
N ILE A 114 8.85 -4.89 -9.32
CA ILE A 114 7.90 -5.70 -8.53
C ILE A 114 8.53 -7.02 -8.07
N GLY A 115 9.48 -7.55 -8.84
CA GLY A 115 10.27 -8.72 -8.42
C GLY A 115 11.05 -8.43 -7.14
N ASP A 116 11.75 -7.30 -7.08
CA ASP A 116 12.51 -6.88 -5.89
C ASP A 116 11.58 -6.66 -4.67
N VAL A 117 10.39 -6.09 -4.90
CA VAL A 117 9.37 -5.96 -3.85
C VAL A 117 8.95 -7.34 -3.33
N SER A 118 8.74 -8.31 -4.22
CA SER A 118 8.35 -9.66 -3.83
C SER A 118 9.44 -10.38 -3.04
N GLU A 119 10.72 -10.16 -3.39
CA GLU A 119 11.86 -10.68 -2.63
C GLU A 119 11.99 -10.01 -1.25
N ASP A 120 11.79 -8.69 -1.18
CA ASP A 120 11.80 -7.96 0.10
C ASP A 120 10.69 -8.51 1.04
N ILE A 121 9.47 -8.68 0.53
CA ILE A 121 8.37 -9.26 1.31
C ILE A 121 8.69 -10.71 1.71
N ARG A 122 9.26 -11.51 0.81
CA ARG A 122 9.67 -12.88 1.14
C ARG A 122 10.70 -12.91 2.26
N SER A 123 11.63 -11.98 2.27
CA SER A 123 12.64 -11.89 3.33
C SER A 123 12.03 -11.58 4.70
N ILE A 124 10.93 -10.81 4.73
CA ILE A 124 10.21 -10.42 5.95
C ILE A 124 9.25 -11.52 6.43
N GLU A 125 8.49 -12.12 5.50
CA GLU A 125 7.36 -13.02 5.81
C GLU A 125 7.72 -14.50 5.67
N GLY A 126 8.90 -14.82 5.12
CA GLY A 126 9.30 -16.20 4.80
C GLY A 126 8.56 -16.81 3.60
N LYS A 127 7.70 -16.07 2.92
CA LYS A 127 6.87 -16.50 1.79
C LYS A 127 6.76 -15.41 0.75
N TYR A 128 6.67 -15.79 -0.52
CA TYR A 128 6.31 -14.85 -1.59
C TYR A 128 4.90 -14.31 -1.42
N PRO A 129 4.67 -13.03 -1.69
CA PRO A 129 3.33 -12.49 -1.68
C PRO A 129 2.51 -12.98 -2.87
N LYS A 130 1.19 -13.12 -2.67
CA LYS A 130 0.25 -13.21 -3.77
C LYS A 130 0.02 -11.82 -4.35
N THR A 131 0.19 -11.69 -5.66
CA THR A 131 0.02 -10.42 -6.38
C THR A 131 -1.45 -10.13 -6.63
N VAL A 132 -1.85 -8.90 -6.36
CA VAL A 132 -3.23 -8.41 -6.52
C VAL A 132 -3.17 -7.12 -7.32
N VAL A 133 -3.69 -7.14 -8.53
CA VAL A 133 -3.66 -5.97 -9.40
C VAL A 133 -5.01 -5.25 -9.45
N THR A 134 -4.95 -3.95 -9.69
CA THR A 134 -6.13 -3.09 -9.86
C THR A 134 -6.20 -2.61 -11.30
N CYS A 135 -7.39 -2.56 -11.84
CA CYS A 135 -7.65 -2.08 -13.20
C CYS A 135 -8.95 -1.28 -13.24
N ALA A 136 -8.97 -0.17 -14.01
CA ALA A 136 -10.19 0.60 -14.23
C ALA A 136 -11.15 -0.10 -15.22
N ARG A 137 -10.65 -1.05 -16.01
CA ARG A 137 -11.44 -1.84 -16.98
C ARG A 137 -12.00 -3.09 -16.31
N LYS A 138 -13.18 -3.56 -16.78
CA LYS A 138 -13.71 -4.86 -16.36
C LYS A 138 -12.81 -5.98 -16.88
N CYS A 139 -12.39 -6.87 -15.99
CA CYS A 139 -11.65 -8.08 -16.33
C CYS A 139 -12.57 -9.29 -16.09
N PRO A 140 -12.69 -10.24 -17.04
CA PRO A 140 -13.57 -11.41 -16.91
C PRO A 140 -13.31 -12.25 -15.65
N ALA A 141 -12.07 -12.31 -15.21
CA ALA A 141 -11.63 -13.04 -14.01
C ALA A 141 -11.57 -12.15 -12.76
N GLY A 142 -12.24 -11.00 -12.74
CA GLY A 142 -12.23 -10.07 -11.63
C GLY A 142 -12.79 -10.67 -10.33
N VAL A 143 -12.08 -10.44 -9.23
CA VAL A 143 -12.49 -10.86 -7.89
C VAL A 143 -13.17 -9.69 -7.19
N SER A 144 -14.37 -9.92 -6.64
CA SER A 144 -15.09 -8.89 -5.89
C SER A 144 -14.36 -8.52 -4.59
N TYR A 145 -14.61 -7.28 -4.13
CA TYR A 145 -13.99 -6.79 -2.88
C TYR A 145 -14.35 -7.67 -1.68
N ASP A 146 -15.59 -8.13 -1.59
CA ASP A 146 -16.03 -8.99 -0.48
C ASP A 146 -15.32 -10.34 -0.48
N LYS A 147 -15.20 -10.97 -1.66
CA LYS A 147 -14.46 -12.22 -1.80
C LYS A 147 -13.00 -12.04 -1.42
N PHE A 148 -12.35 -10.97 -1.90
CA PHE A 148 -10.94 -10.72 -1.60
C PHE A 148 -10.74 -10.30 -0.14
N ARG A 149 -11.65 -9.56 0.47
CA ARG A 149 -11.66 -9.28 1.92
C ARG A 149 -11.63 -10.56 2.74
N ASN A 150 -12.43 -11.56 2.37
CA ASN A 150 -12.44 -12.85 3.05
C ASN A 150 -11.11 -13.61 2.89
N ILE A 151 -10.46 -13.51 1.72
CA ILE A 151 -9.12 -14.09 1.50
C ILE A 151 -8.08 -13.46 2.44
N ILE A 152 -8.06 -12.13 2.57
CA ILE A 152 -7.15 -11.42 3.48
C ILE A 152 -7.44 -11.79 4.95
N LYS A 153 -8.73 -11.90 5.33
CA LYS A 153 -9.16 -12.24 6.70
C LYS A 153 -8.86 -13.70 7.09
N ALA A 154 -8.63 -14.59 6.13
CA ALA A 154 -8.46 -16.03 6.38
C ALA A 154 -7.23 -16.39 7.23
N LYS A 155 -6.38 -15.43 7.62
CA LYS A 155 -5.21 -15.58 8.51
C LYS A 155 -4.33 -16.81 8.20
N ASN A 156 -4.22 -17.17 6.91
CA ASN A 156 -3.43 -18.30 6.43
C ASN A 156 -1.91 -18.01 6.38
N GLY A 157 -1.51 -16.81 6.82
CA GLY A 157 -0.13 -16.36 6.84
C GLY A 157 0.46 -16.08 5.45
N ILE A 158 -0.37 -15.96 4.41
CA ILE A 158 0.08 -15.60 3.07
C ILE A 158 0.08 -14.07 2.95
N PRO A 159 1.21 -13.44 2.61
CA PRO A 159 1.24 -12.01 2.32
C PRO A 159 0.58 -11.72 0.98
N HIS A 160 -0.05 -10.55 0.86
CA HIS A 160 -0.64 -10.06 -0.38
C HIS A 160 -0.01 -8.73 -0.76
N LEU A 161 0.34 -8.56 -2.03
CA LEU A 161 0.88 -7.33 -2.59
C LEU A 161 -0.15 -6.70 -3.54
N LEU A 162 -0.80 -5.64 -3.07
CA LEU A 162 -1.78 -4.87 -3.85
C LEU A 162 -1.05 -3.84 -4.71
N ILE A 163 -1.15 -3.97 -6.03
CA ILE A 163 -0.37 -3.20 -7.00
C ILE A 163 -1.27 -2.23 -7.75
N PHE A 164 -0.92 -0.97 -7.67
CA PHE A 164 -1.52 0.12 -8.44
C PHE A 164 -0.57 0.55 -9.56
N GLY A 165 -1.07 0.76 -10.76
CA GLY A 165 -0.33 1.37 -11.86
C GLY A 165 -0.60 2.87 -11.93
N THR A 166 0.40 3.63 -12.37
CA THR A 166 0.28 5.05 -12.74
C THR A 166 0.05 5.20 -14.25
N ALA A 167 0.03 6.40 -14.78
CA ALA A 167 -0.22 6.72 -16.18
C ALA A 167 -1.53 6.08 -16.69
N TRP A 168 -1.49 5.20 -17.71
CA TRP A 168 -2.65 4.44 -18.22
C TRP A 168 -2.80 3.07 -17.58
N GLY A 169 -2.06 2.80 -16.48
CA GLY A 169 -2.14 1.58 -15.69
C GLY A 169 -1.07 0.55 -16.03
N LEU A 170 -1.27 -0.65 -15.51
CA LEU A 170 -0.41 -1.81 -15.75
C LEU A 170 -0.68 -2.40 -17.14
N SER A 171 0.33 -3.04 -17.76
CA SER A 171 0.15 -3.72 -19.04
C SER A 171 -0.77 -4.93 -18.92
N ASP A 172 -1.43 -5.30 -20.01
CA ASP A 172 -2.31 -6.48 -20.04
C ASP A 172 -1.53 -7.77 -19.74
N ALA A 173 -0.28 -7.87 -20.18
CA ALA A 173 0.61 -8.99 -19.85
C ALA A 173 0.83 -9.08 -18.34
N PHE A 174 1.15 -7.96 -17.67
CA PHE A 174 1.34 -7.94 -16.23
C PHE A 174 0.05 -8.30 -15.46
N ILE A 175 -1.11 -7.80 -15.93
CA ILE A 175 -2.40 -8.10 -15.32
C ILE A 175 -2.73 -9.60 -15.45
N SER A 176 -2.42 -10.23 -16.58
CA SER A 176 -2.70 -11.65 -16.83
C SER A 176 -1.85 -12.62 -15.99
N GLU A 177 -0.67 -12.18 -15.53
CA GLU A 177 0.24 -12.95 -14.68
C GLU A 177 -0.05 -12.83 -13.18
N ALA A 178 -0.94 -11.90 -12.79
CA ALA A 178 -1.26 -11.67 -11.39
C ALA A 178 -2.11 -12.81 -10.80
N ASP A 179 -1.89 -13.14 -9.51
CA ASP A 179 -2.71 -14.13 -8.80
C ASP A 179 -4.19 -13.71 -8.69
N TYR A 180 -4.42 -12.41 -8.54
CA TYR A 180 -5.78 -11.83 -8.42
C TYR A 180 -5.87 -10.51 -9.19
N VAL A 181 -7.02 -10.30 -9.83
CA VAL A 181 -7.40 -9.02 -10.42
C VAL A 181 -8.62 -8.52 -9.68
N LEU A 182 -8.57 -7.37 -9.04
CA LEU A 182 -9.75 -6.80 -8.37
C LEU A 182 -10.73 -6.21 -9.39
N GLU A 183 -12.02 -6.33 -9.09
CA GLU A 183 -13.06 -5.62 -9.83
C GLU A 183 -12.80 -4.12 -9.83
N PRO A 184 -13.13 -3.42 -10.93
CA PRO A 184 -12.98 -1.96 -11.00
C PRO A 184 -13.91 -1.27 -9.99
N ILE A 185 -13.49 -0.09 -9.54
CA ILE A 185 -14.39 0.80 -8.82
C ILE A 185 -15.41 1.33 -9.83
N THR A 186 -16.69 1.08 -9.61
CA THR A 186 -17.77 1.59 -10.43
C THR A 186 -18.61 2.59 -9.63
N GLY A 187 -18.97 3.70 -10.27
CA GLY A 187 -19.96 4.66 -9.79
C GLY A 187 -21.32 4.45 -10.50
N THR A 188 -22.19 5.44 -10.36
CA THR A 188 -23.53 5.45 -11.00
C THR A 188 -23.49 5.99 -12.43
N THR A 189 -22.35 6.49 -12.90
CA THR A 189 -22.14 7.05 -14.24
C THR A 189 -21.11 6.25 -15.02
N ASP A 190 -21.01 6.48 -16.33
CA ASP A 190 -20.00 5.86 -17.19
C ASP A 190 -18.60 6.45 -16.99
N TYR A 191 -18.46 7.52 -16.21
CA TYR A 191 -17.17 8.13 -15.91
C TYR A 191 -16.39 7.28 -14.91
N ASN A 192 -15.24 6.74 -15.33
CA ASN A 192 -14.37 5.91 -14.49
C ASN A 192 -12.89 6.31 -14.65
N HIS A 193 -12.57 7.54 -14.24
CA HIS A 193 -11.21 8.09 -14.25
C HIS A 193 -10.83 8.65 -12.88
N LEU A 194 -10.72 7.76 -11.91
CA LEU A 194 -10.20 8.12 -10.59
C LEU A 194 -8.68 8.34 -10.65
N SER A 195 -8.19 9.33 -9.89
CA SER A 195 -6.75 9.38 -9.62
C SER A 195 -6.33 8.10 -8.85
N VAL A 196 -5.08 7.68 -9.02
CA VAL A 196 -4.56 6.51 -8.29
C VAL A 196 -4.69 6.66 -6.77
N ARG A 197 -4.55 7.88 -6.25
CA ARG A 197 -4.72 8.19 -4.82
C ARG A 197 -6.14 7.92 -4.34
N SER A 198 -7.13 8.38 -5.10
CA SER A 198 -8.54 8.15 -4.80
C SER A 198 -8.87 6.66 -4.89
N ALA A 199 -8.40 5.98 -5.94
CA ALA A 199 -8.59 4.55 -6.10
C ALA A 199 -7.98 3.77 -4.94
N ALA A 200 -6.75 4.10 -4.53
CA ALA A 200 -6.08 3.44 -3.40
C ALA A 200 -6.86 3.61 -2.09
N ALA A 201 -7.33 4.82 -1.78
CA ALA A 201 -8.12 5.09 -0.58
C ALA A 201 -9.44 4.29 -0.57
N ILE A 202 -10.18 4.29 -1.69
CA ILE A 202 -11.46 3.56 -1.81
C ILE A 202 -11.25 2.06 -1.71
N ILE A 203 -10.22 1.52 -2.39
CA ILE A 203 -9.95 0.08 -2.37
C ILE A 203 -9.52 -0.37 -0.98
N LEU A 204 -8.65 0.37 -0.30
CA LEU A 204 -8.24 0.07 1.07
C LEU A 204 -9.43 0.11 2.03
N ASP A 205 -10.33 1.09 1.89
CA ASP A 205 -11.55 1.16 2.69
C ASP A 205 -12.46 -0.05 2.45
N ARG A 206 -12.70 -0.43 1.19
CA ARG A 206 -13.50 -1.59 0.84
C ARG A 206 -12.92 -2.91 1.35
N LEU A 207 -11.59 -3.05 1.37
CA LEU A 207 -10.91 -4.28 1.80
C LEU A 207 -10.74 -4.36 3.32
N LEU A 208 -10.43 -3.25 3.99
CA LEU A 208 -9.94 -3.22 5.37
C LEU A 208 -10.78 -2.32 6.29
N GLY A 209 -11.71 -1.55 5.73
CA GLY A 209 -12.62 -0.72 6.52
C GLY A 209 -13.47 -1.54 7.47
N LYS A 210 -13.88 -0.94 8.58
CA LYS A 210 -14.79 -1.58 9.54
C LYS A 210 -16.15 -1.78 8.88
N GLU A 211 -16.72 -2.96 9.04
CA GLU A 211 -18.12 -3.22 8.69
C GLU A 211 -19.00 -2.35 9.60
N LYS A 212 -19.96 -1.67 8.98
CA LYS A 212 -20.96 -0.86 9.70
C LYS A 212 -22.12 -1.72 10.15
#